data_3f8cd71f123c78aacb42cc6270a03fa9
#
_entry.id   3f8cd71f123c78aacb42cc6270a03fa9
#
_cell.length_a   1.000
_cell.length_b   1.000
_cell.length_c   1.000
_cell.angle_alpha   90.00
_cell.angle_beta   90.00
_cell.angle_gamma   90.00
#
_symmetry.space_group_name_H-M   'P 1'
#
loop_
_entity.id
_entity.type
_entity.pdbx_description
1 polymer ?
#
loop_
_entity_poly.entity_id
_entity_poly.type
_entity_poly.pdbx_seq_one_letter_code
_entity_poly.pdbx_strand_id
1 'polypeptide(L)'
;MTAAKEKRESIHGQWSSRWAFVLAATGSAVGLGNIWKFPYITGENGGGAFVLVYLACIAVIGIPVMMAEIMLGRRGRRSPINAMRHLAEQDGAHGIWRYLGWSGVIAGFLILSYYSVIAGWALAYVFRTAAGTFT
;
A
#
# COMPACT_ATOMS: atom_id res chain seq x y z
N MET A 1 -29.21 -33.11 3.96
CA MET A 1 -29.46 -31.91 3.14
C MET A 1 -28.22 -31.09 3.16
N THR A 2 -27.37 -31.23 2.15
CA THR A 2 -26.12 -30.45 1.98
C THR A 2 -26.46 -29.07 1.45
N ALA A 3 -26.36 -28.04 2.29
CA ALA A 3 -26.50 -26.65 1.87
C ALA A 3 -25.42 -26.35 0.83
N ALA A 4 -25.82 -26.12 -0.40
CA ALA A 4 -24.94 -25.68 -1.47
C ALA A 4 -24.27 -24.38 -1.02
N LYS A 5 -22.95 -24.40 -0.87
CA LYS A 5 -22.12 -23.25 -0.55
C LYS A 5 -22.20 -22.30 -1.74
N GLU A 6 -23.08 -21.31 -1.64
CA GLU A 6 -23.26 -20.27 -2.65
C GLU A 6 -21.91 -19.63 -2.95
N LYS A 7 -21.41 -19.88 -4.15
CA LYS A 7 -20.14 -19.34 -4.63
C LYS A 7 -20.37 -17.85 -4.88
N ARG A 8 -20.14 -17.01 -3.86
CA ARG A 8 -20.25 -15.54 -3.98
C ARG A 8 -19.27 -15.07 -5.05
N GLU A 9 -19.82 -14.67 -6.18
CA GLU A 9 -19.06 -13.96 -7.20
C GLU A 9 -18.59 -12.64 -6.62
N SER A 10 -17.28 -12.45 -6.58
CA SER A 10 -16.68 -11.17 -6.18
C SER A 10 -17.01 -10.14 -7.27
N ILE A 11 -17.62 -9.03 -6.89
CA ILE A 11 -17.84 -7.86 -7.77
C ILE A 11 -16.49 -7.29 -8.28
N HIS A 12 -15.40 -7.60 -7.61
CA HIS A 12 -14.05 -7.26 -8.05
C HIS A 12 -13.46 -8.44 -8.81
N GLY A 13 -13.06 -8.22 -10.06
CA GLY A 13 -12.38 -9.22 -10.89
C GLY A 13 -11.16 -9.82 -10.17
N GLN A 14 -10.85 -11.05 -10.50
CA GLN A 14 -9.60 -11.67 -10.05
C GLN A 14 -8.49 -11.35 -11.05
N TRP A 15 -7.26 -11.24 -10.54
CA TRP A 15 -6.09 -11.07 -11.39
C TRP A 15 -5.96 -12.27 -12.34
N SER A 16 -5.76 -12.00 -13.63
CA SER A 16 -5.67 -13.01 -14.67
C SER A 16 -4.45 -13.94 -14.49
N SER A 17 -3.38 -13.46 -13.87
CA SER A 17 -2.19 -14.24 -13.59
C SER A 17 -1.45 -13.73 -12.34
N ARG A 18 -0.55 -14.58 -11.81
CA ARG A 18 0.34 -14.18 -10.70
C ARG A 18 1.25 -13.03 -11.11
N TRP A 19 1.75 -13.04 -12.34
CA TRP A 19 2.61 -11.99 -12.86
C TRP A 19 1.88 -10.65 -13.00
N ALA A 20 0.63 -10.66 -13.45
CA ALA A 20 -0.18 -9.45 -13.54
C ALA A 20 -0.35 -8.82 -12.14
N PHE A 21 -0.60 -9.63 -11.11
CA PHE A 21 -0.66 -9.15 -9.72
C PHE A 21 0.67 -8.57 -9.25
N VAL A 22 1.80 -9.29 -9.47
CA VAL A 22 3.13 -8.83 -9.05
C VAL A 22 3.50 -7.52 -9.73
N LEU A 23 3.28 -7.41 -11.05
CA LEU A 23 3.58 -6.18 -11.80
C LEU A 23 2.71 -5.01 -11.33
N ALA A 24 1.42 -5.23 -11.09
CA ALA A 24 0.54 -4.20 -10.58
C ALA A 24 0.93 -3.77 -9.15
N ALA A 25 1.26 -4.71 -8.28
CA ALA A 25 1.72 -4.41 -6.92
C ALA A 25 3.05 -3.65 -6.94
N THR A 26 3.99 -4.06 -7.79
CA THR A 26 5.28 -3.37 -7.96
C THR A 26 5.08 -1.95 -8.50
N GLY A 27 4.25 -1.78 -9.54
CA GLY A 27 3.93 -0.47 -10.10
C GLY A 27 3.24 0.45 -9.09
N SER A 28 2.35 -0.08 -8.25
CA SER A 28 1.72 0.67 -7.17
C SER A 28 2.69 1.04 -6.04
N ALA A 29 3.74 0.25 -5.82
CA ALA A 29 4.75 0.50 -4.80
C ALA A 29 5.76 1.60 -5.21
N VAL A 30 5.95 1.83 -6.52
CA VAL A 30 6.84 2.89 -7.01
C VAL A 30 6.15 4.25 -6.85
N GLY A 31 6.71 5.09 -6.01
CA GLY A 31 6.17 6.41 -5.72
C GLY A 31 7.27 7.43 -5.40
N LEU A 32 6.86 8.66 -5.17
CA LEU A 32 7.76 9.77 -4.82
C LEU A 32 8.64 9.47 -3.61
N GLY A 33 8.16 8.67 -2.66
CA GLY A 33 8.93 8.22 -1.52
C GLY A 33 10.19 7.47 -1.92
N ASN A 34 10.07 6.56 -2.89
CA ASN A 34 11.18 5.73 -3.34
C ASN A 34 12.15 6.50 -4.25
N ILE A 35 11.63 7.39 -5.09
CA ILE A 35 12.43 8.11 -6.09
C ILE A 35 13.12 9.34 -5.47
N TRP A 36 12.46 10.03 -4.56
CA TRP A 36 12.95 11.28 -4.00
C TRP A 36 13.41 11.14 -2.54
N LYS A 37 12.53 10.66 -1.65
CA LYS A 37 12.79 10.68 -0.21
C LYS A 37 13.82 9.63 0.23
N PHE A 38 13.75 8.42 -0.32
CA PHE A 38 14.65 7.34 0.05
C PHE A 38 16.13 7.62 -0.30
N PRO A 39 16.49 8.09 -1.52
CA PRO A 39 17.87 8.47 -1.83
C PRO A 39 18.40 9.58 -0.91
N TYR A 40 17.58 10.58 -0.61
CA TYR A 40 17.93 11.65 0.31
C TYR A 40 18.25 11.12 1.71
N ILE A 41 17.36 10.35 2.31
CA ILE A 41 17.55 9.76 3.64
C ILE A 41 18.78 8.82 3.65
N THR A 42 18.99 8.07 2.58
CA THR A 42 20.16 7.19 2.44
C THR A 42 21.47 7.99 2.49
N GLY A 43 21.54 9.12 1.80
CA GLY A 43 22.70 10.02 1.83
C GLY A 43 22.97 10.59 3.21
N GLU A 44 21.95 11.03 3.92
CA GLU A 44 22.04 11.63 5.25
C GLU A 44 22.41 10.62 6.36
N ASN A 45 22.13 9.33 6.18
CA ASN A 45 22.26 8.30 7.22
C ASN A 45 23.35 7.25 6.95
N GLY A 46 24.41 7.61 6.26
CA GLY A 46 25.58 6.74 6.08
C GLY A 46 25.50 5.81 4.86
N GLY A 47 24.67 6.13 3.86
CA GLY A 47 24.68 5.51 2.55
C GLY A 47 24.44 4.00 2.60
N GLY A 48 25.43 3.22 2.20
CA GLY A 48 25.31 1.75 2.09
C GLY A 48 24.98 1.04 3.40
N ALA A 49 25.50 1.51 4.54
CA ALA A 49 25.19 0.93 5.84
C ALA A 49 23.69 1.07 6.18
N PHE A 50 23.12 2.23 5.91
CA PHE A 50 21.68 2.46 6.06
C PHE A 50 20.86 1.50 5.18
N VAL A 51 21.26 1.30 3.92
CA VAL A 51 20.58 0.38 2.99
C VAL A 51 20.58 -1.05 3.51
N LEU A 52 21.71 -1.53 4.09
CA LEU A 52 21.76 -2.87 4.66
C LEU A 52 20.79 -3.05 5.84
N VAL A 53 20.77 -2.09 6.76
CA VAL A 53 19.81 -2.10 7.88
C VAL A 53 18.36 -2.04 7.38
N TYR A 54 18.10 -1.19 6.38
CA TYR A 54 16.79 -1.09 5.75
C TYR A 54 16.33 -2.41 5.14
N LEU A 55 17.22 -3.11 4.40
CA LEU A 55 16.91 -4.42 3.83
C LEU A 55 16.64 -5.47 4.91
N ALA A 56 17.40 -5.46 6.00
CA ALA A 56 17.15 -6.33 7.14
C ALA A 56 15.77 -6.06 7.77
N CYS A 57 15.42 -4.79 7.95
CA CYS A 57 14.07 -4.40 8.44
C CYS A 57 12.95 -4.83 7.48
N ILE A 58 13.15 -4.72 6.16
CA ILE A 58 12.18 -5.23 5.18
C ILE A 58 12.00 -6.74 5.35
N ALA A 59 13.10 -7.49 5.47
CA ALA A 59 13.04 -8.93 5.57
C ALA A 59 12.31 -9.38 6.86
N VAL A 60 12.60 -8.75 7.99
CA VAL A 60 12.10 -9.16 9.31
C VAL A 60 10.70 -8.61 9.60
N ILE A 61 10.39 -7.41 9.16
CA ILE A 61 9.13 -6.71 9.48
C ILE A 61 8.27 -6.55 8.23
N GLY A 62 8.83 -6.01 7.15
CA GLY A 62 8.08 -5.65 5.95
C GLY A 62 7.44 -6.84 5.27
N ILE A 63 8.18 -7.92 5.06
CA ILE A 63 7.66 -9.13 4.40
C ILE A 63 6.53 -9.78 5.22
N PRO A 64 6.68 -10.07 6.52
CA PRO A 64 5.58 -10.62 7.33
C PRO A 64 4.33 -9.74 7.36
N VAL A 65 4.48 -8.44 7.49
CA VAL A 65 3.34 -7.49 7.47
C VAL A 65 2.63 -7.54 6.12
N MET A 66 3.37 -7.45 5.01
CA MET A 66 2.79 -7.54 3.67
C MET A 66 2.08 -8.88 3.42
N MET A 67 2.65 -9.99 3.90
CA MET A 67 1.99 -11.30 3.81
C MET A 67 0.67 -11.33 4.60
N ALA A 68 0.63 -10.75 5.79
CA ALA A 68 -0.59 -10.65 6.60
C ALA A 68 -1.65 -9.79 5.90
N GLU A 69 -1.29 -8.65 5.35
CA GLU A 69 -2.20 -7.77 4.59
C GLU A 69 -2.80 -8.47 3.36
N ILE A 70 -1.97 -9.15 2.58
CA ILE A 70 -2.43 -9.92 1.42
C ILE A 70 -3.38 -11.04 1.85
N MET A 71 -3.08 -11.75 2.93
CA MET A 71 -3.94 -12.80 3.47
C MET A 71 -5.30 -12.24 3.92
N LEU A 72 -5.31 -11.14 4.65
CA LEU A 72 -6.53 -10.46 5.08
C LEU A 72 -7.36 -9.99 3.88
N GLY A 73 -6.72 -9.39 2.88
CA GLY A 73 -7.39 -8.94 1.66
C GLY A 73 -8.01 -10.10 0.86
N ARG A 74 -7.27 -11.20 0.71
CA ARG A 74 -7.75 -12.42 0.00
C ARG A 74 -8.89 -13.12 0.74
N ARG A 75 -8.86 -13.14 2.07
CA ARG A 75 -9.88 -13.76 2.90
C ARG A 75 -11.12 -12.87 3.02
N GLY A 76 -10.94 -11.56 3.20
CA GLY A 76 -12.03 -10.61 3.38
C GLY A 76 -12.80 -10.30 2.11
N ARG A 77 -12.14 -10.18 0.97
CA ARG A 77 -12.73 -9.87 -0.37
C ARG A 77 -13.75 -8.72 -0.35
N ARG A 78 -13.50 -7.71 0.46
CA ARG A 78 -14.36 -6.54 0.66
C ARG A 78 -13.49 -5.30 0.81
N SER A 79 -14.12 -4.11 0.93
CA SER A 79 -13.40 -2.91 1.33
C SER A 79 -12.70 -3.12 2.68
N PRO A 80 -11.58 -2.41 2.98
CA PRO A 80 -10.79 -2.64 4.19
C PRO A 80 -11.62 -2.64 5.48
N ILE A 81 -12.56 -1.70 5.61
CA ILE A 81 -13.43 -1.58 6.79
C ILE A 81 -14.35 -2.80 6.93
N ASN A 82 -15.00 -3.18 5.81
CA ASN A 82 -15.93 -4.30 5.82
C ASN A 82 -15.21 -5.65 5.90
N ALA A 83 -13.99 -5.76 5.36
CA ALA A 83 -13.17 -6.96 5.48
C ALA A 83 -12.79 -7.22 6.94
N MET A 84 -12.26 -6.20 7.63
CA MET A 84 -11.87 -6.31 9.04
C MET A 84 -13.05 -6.63 9.93
N ARG A 85 -14.19 -5.96 9.73
CA ARG A 85 -15.42 -6.25 10.47
C ARG A 85 -15.87 -7.70 10.25
N HIS A 86 -15.96 -8.13 9.00
CA HIS A 86 -16.45 -9.46 8.65
C HIS A 86 -15.54 -10.58 9.18
N LEU A 87 -14.22 -10.41 9.08
CA LEU A 87 -13.26 -11.38 9.62
C LEU A 87 -13.33 -11.45 11.15
N ALA A 88 -13.48 -10.30 11.83
CA ALA A 88 -13.66 -10.27 13.27
C ALA A 88 -14.94 -11.00 13.70
N GLU A 89 -16.05 -10.80 12.99
CA GLU A 89 -17.32 -11.50 13.25
C GLU A 89 -17.20 -13.01 13.00
N GLN A 90 -16.48 -13.43 11.95
CA GLN A 90 -16.28 -14.86 11.63
C GLN A 90 -15.41 -15.59 12.64
N ASP A 91 -14.37 -14.94 13.13
CA ASP A 91 -13.40 -15.55 14.05
C ASP A 91 -13.80 -15.30 15.53
N GLY A 92 -14.99 -14.73 15.80
CA GLY A 92 -15.46 -14.43 17.16
C GLY A 92 -14.61 -13.37 17.88
N ALA A 93 -13.85 -12.56 17.13
CA ALA A 93 -13.00 -11.53 17.67
C ALA A 93 -13.78 -10.24 18.00
N HIS A 94 -13.23 -9.43 18.88
CA HIS A 94 -13.88 -8.20 19.32
C HIS A 94 -14.10 -7.22 18.17
N GLY A 95 -15.26 -6.56 18.11
CA GLY A 95 -15.66 -5.64 17.04
C GLY A 95 -14.76 -4.40 16.89
N ILE A 96 -13.81 -4.17 17.79
CA ILE A 96 -12.82 -3.10 17.72
C ILE A 96 -11.93 -3.19 16.47
N TRP A 97 -11.74 -4.38 15.92
CA TRP A 97 -10.92 -4.61 14.73
C TRP A 97 -11.40 -3.84 13.48
N ARG A 98 -12.67 -3.46 13.42
CA ARG A 98 -13.19 -2.60 12.35
C ARG A 98 -12.47 -1.24 12.28
N TYR A 99 -12.00 -0.73 13.41
CA TYR A 99 -11.31 0.57 13.47
C TYR A 99 -9.93 0.51 12.81
N LEU A 100 -9.32 -0.66 12.72
CA LEU A 100 -8.10 -0.84 11.93
C LEU A 100 -8.34 -0.57 10.43
N GLY A 101 -9.49 -1.00 9.90
CA GLY A 101 -9.89 -0.65 8.53
C GLY A 101 -10.11 0.85 8.33
N TRP A 102 -10.71 1.53 9.31
CA TRP A 102 -10.88 2.99 9.31
C TRP A 102 -9.54 3.73 9.38
N SER A 103 -8.62 3.30 10.24
CA SER A 103 -7.29 3.91 10.34
C SER A 103 -6.53 3.83 9.02
N GLY A 104 -6.63 2.73 8.30
CA GLY A 104 -6.06 2.59 6.96
C GLY A 104 -6.64 3.58 5.94
N VAL A 105 -7.96 3.81 5.96
CA VAL A 105 -8.62 4.78 5.08
C VAL A 105 -8.18 6.21 5.41
N ILE A 106 -8.12 6.56 6.70
CA ILE A 106 -7.66 7.89 7.15
C ILE A 106 -6.19 8.10 6.77
N ALA A 107 -5.33 7.11 7.01
CA ALA A 107 -3.93 7.17 6.63
C ALA A 107 -3.78 7.36 5.11
N GLY A 108 -4.54 6.62 4.30
CA GLY A 108 -4.55 6.79 2.85
C GLY A 108 -4.96 8.19 2.40
N PHE A 109 -5.97 8.78 3.03
CA PHE A 109 -6.41 10.14 2.77
C PHE A 109 -5.33 11.18 3.11
N LEU A 110 -4.68 11.04 4.27
CA LEU A 110 -3.59 11.94 4.68
C LEU A 110 -2.37 11.82 3.75
N ILE A 111 -2.02 10.61 3.36
CA ILE A 111 -0.94 10.37 2.39
C ILE A 111 -1.28 11.01 1.05
N LEU A 112 -2.49 10.82 0.54
CA LEU A 112 -2.94 11.40 -0.72
C LEU A 112 -2.86 12.93 -0.70
N SER A 113 -3.26 13.56 0.40
CA SER A 113 -3.17 15.02 0.59
C SER A 113 -1.72 15.51 0.46
N TYR A 114 -0.79 14.83 1.12
CA TYR A 114 0.64 15.15 1.05
C TYR A 114 1.21 14.94 -0.37
N TYR A 115 0.88 13.81 -1.00
CA TYR A 115 1.36 13.51 -2.36
C TYR A 115 0.82 14.49 -3.40
N SER A 116 -0.40 15.01 -3.22
CA SER A 116 -0.99 16.01 -4.12
C SER A 116 -0.17 17.29 -4.17
N VAL A 117 0.36 17.74 -3.03
CA VAL A 117 1.23 18.93 -2.96
C VAL A 117 2.54 18.69 -3.69
N ILE A 118 3.19 17.54 -3.46
CA ILE A 118 4.46 17.22 -4.11
C ILE A 118 4.28 17.02 -5.62
N ALA A 119 3.18 16.39 -6.04
CA ALA A 119 2.85 16.27 -7.46
C ALA A 119 2.64 17.64 -8.12
N GLY A 120 2.00 18.58 -7.43
CA GLY A 120 1.87 19.97 -7.87
C GLY A 120 3.22 20.65 -8.05
N TRP A 121 4.15 20.48 -7.13
CA TRP A 121 5.52 20.99 -7.27
C TRP A 121 6.25 20.36 -8.46
N ALA A 122 6.16 19.04 -8.62
CA ALA A 122 6.79 18.35 -9.75
C ALA A 122 6.29 18.92 -11.09
N LEU A 123 4.99 19.13 -11.25
CA LEU A 123 4.41 19.76 -12.43
C LEU A 123 4.92 21.21 -12.63
N ALA A 124 4.94 22.01 -11.57
CA ALA A 124 5.46 23.37 -11.63
C ALA A 124 6.92 23.44 -12.09
N TYR A 125 7.75 22.48 -11.62
CA TYR A 125 9.15 22.39 -12.07
C TYR A 125 9.27 22.03 -13.54
N VAL A 126 8.44 21.14 -14.08
CA VAL A 126 8.42 20.83 -15.51
C VAL A 126 8.16 22.09 -16.35
N PHE A 127 7.13 22.88 -15.99
CA PHE A 127 6.82 24.11 -16.71
C PHE A 127 7.93 25.18 -16.58
N ARG A 128 8.50 25.35 -15.39
CA ARG A 128 9.59 26.31 -15.16
C ARG A 128 10.85 25.92 -15.91
N THR A 129 11.18 24.65 -15.97
CA THR A 129 12.33 24.15 -16.74
C THR A 129 12.11 24.37 -18.24
N ALA A 130 10.92 24.06 -18.74
CA ALA A 130 10.56 24.31 -20.14
C ALA A 130 10.57 25.79 -20.52
N ALA A 131 10.25 26.68 -19.58
CA ALA A 131 10.29 28.12 -19.77
C ALA A 131 11.71 28.73 -19.60
N GLY A 132 12.75 27.91 -19.33
CA GLY A 132 14.12 28.39 -19.17
C GLY A 132 14.37 29.22 -17.90
N THR A 133 13.53 29.11 -16.88
CA THR A 133 13.64 29.93 -15.67
C THR A 133 14.86 29.60 -14.80
N PHE A 134 15.54 28.46 -15.07
CA PHE A 134 16.72 27.99 -14.33
C PHE A 134 18.04 28.13 -15.13
N THR A 135 18.04 28.79 -16.28
CA THR A 135 19.23 29.08 -17.11
C THR A 135 19.77 30.48 -16.87
#